data_2614d9f2255a8a7b2675ceed4af9afc4
#
_entry.id   2614d9f2255a8a7b2675ceed4af9afc4
#
_cell.length_a   1.000
_cell.length_b   1.000
_cell.length_c   1.000
_cell.angle_alpha   90.00
_cell.angle_beta   90.00
_cell.angle_gamma   90.00
#
_symmetry.space_group_name_H-M   'P 1'
#
loop_
_entity.id
_entity.type
_entity.pdbx_description
1 polymer ?
#
loop_
_entity_poly.entity_id
_entity_poly.type
_entity_poly.pdbx_seq_one_letter_code
_entity_poly.pdbx_strand_id
1 'polypeptide(L)'
;MPGTIDDLIASIEVELEAAQKRLKKCGAEVQLILDKAQQDGRSNLSAEEDQRVAELFAARDQARNDIVGIENKLATTNKLKTEEMEREAAQKQVRDTQTRKPSYDQVARVGQEERTYRKDQDPLGKNFLMDICRQFSHQDVEAGGRLSRHMQEERVERAEYLTRAVGTSAFSGLTVPQYLTDMYAPATAALRPFADICNRHPLPDSGMSVNISRITTSSSADVQAAENDAVDETNMDDTLLTVNLQTAAGQQTVSRQAIDRGTGIEDVTMQDLFNRVATKLDSTLINQATNGLTNVAQATTYTDTTPTGAELYPKILAGAAGVEGALLAMGRPTHAVMHSRRWYWLSSQMSNTWPMINWAGLPVQASGTADSSSMYGSGPRGVLPCGLEVIVDNNIATNLGAGTNEDELYVVPNSECHLWEDPNAPLFIRAEQAKAANLGVLLVAYSYFAYTFGRYTNGMQKVSGTGLVTPAF
;
A
#
# COMPACT_ATOMS: atom_id res chain seq x y z
N MET A 1 29.28 -41.71 -5.34
CA MET A 1 28.55 -40.78 -4.46
C MET A 1 28.71 -39.42 -5.07
N PRO A 2 27.70 -38.64 -5.33
CA PRO A 2 27.91 -37.25 -5.74
C PRO A 2 28.61 -36.55 -4.58
N GLY A 3 29.75 -35.88 -4.86
CA GLY A 3 30.53 -35.13 -3.87
C GLY A 3 29.64 -34.06 -3.25
N THR A 4 29.90 -33.78 -2.00
CA THR A 4 29.19 -32.71 -1.27
C THR A 4 29.52 -31.36 -1.87
N ILE A 5 28.67 -30.35 -1.66
CA ILE A 5 28.97 -28.96 -2.11
C ILE A 5 30.31 -28.50 -1.53
N ASP A 6 30.66 -28.94 -0.34
CA ASP A 6 31.98 -28.65 0.30
C ASP A 6 33.15 -29.23 -0.48
N ASP A 7 33.02 -30.45 -1.01
CA ASP A 7 34.06 -31.06 -1.84
C ASP A 7 34.26 -30.28 -3.16
N LEU A 8 33.15 -29.75 -3.68
CA LEU A 8 33.18 -28.92 -4.91
C LEU A 8 33.82 -27.56 -4.64
N ILE A 9 33.54 -26.92 -3.53
CA ILE A 9 34.18 -25.68 -3.11
C ILE A 9 35.69 -25.89 -2.92
N ALA A 10 36.11 -26.96 -2.22
CA ALA A 10 37.49 -27.27 -2.01
C ALA A 10 38.22 -27.51 -3.34
N SER A 11 37.60 -28.17 -4.33
CA SER A 11 38.21 -28.36 -5.64
C SER A 11 38.38 -27.04 -6.40
N ILE A 12 37.44 -26.13 -6.33
CA ILE A 12 37.48 -24.81 -6.97
C ILE A 12 38.56 -23.93 -6.32
N GLU A 13 38.74 -24.01 -4.99
CA GLU A 13 39.77 -23.30 -4.26
C GLU A 13 41.19 -23.77 -4.68
N VAL A 14 41.39 -25.08 -4.89
CA VAL A 14 42.64 -25.62 -5.39
C VAL A 14 42.93 -25.14 -6.82
N GLU A 15 41.89 -25.08 -7.68
CA GLU A 15 42.04 -24.52 -9.04
C GLU A 15 42.39 -23.02 -8.99
N LEU A 16 41.82 -22.26 -8.08
CA LEU A 16 42.11 -20.84 -7.88
C LEU A 16 43.58 -20.63 -7.46
N GLU A 17 44.03 -21.42 -6.49
CA GLU A 17 45.44 -21.37 -6.04
C GLU A 17 46.43 -21.70 -7.16
N ALA A 18 46.10 -22.71 -7.99
CA ALA A 18 46.92 -23.08 -9.14
C ALA A 18 46.95 -21.95 -10.20
N ALA A 19 45.86 -21.30 -10.48
CA ALA A 19 45.76 -20.17 -11.40
C ALA A 19 46.57 -18.95 -10.88
N GLN A 20 46.45 -18.65 -9.58
CA GLN A 20 47.22 -17.58 -8.93
C GLN A 20 48.74 -17.86 -8.95
N LYS A 21 49.16 -19.12 -8.76
CA LYS A 21 50.56 -19.52 -8.88
C LYS A 21 51.10 -19.32 -10.31
N ARG A 22 50.28 -19.66 -11.34
CA ARG A 22 50.62 -19.40 -12.75
C ARG A 22 50.82 -17.91 -13.01
N LEU A 23 49.90 -17.08 -12.54
CA LEU A 23 49.96 -15.61 -12.68
C LEU A 23 51.22 -15.04 -12.06
N LYS A 24 51.57 -15.45 -10.83
CA LYS A 24 52.81 -15.03 -10.15
C LYS A 24 54.06 -15.48 -10.88
N LYS A 25 54.03 -16.72 -11.42
CA LYS A 25 55.19 -17.27 -12.18
C LYS A 25 55.43 -16.49 -13.47
N CYS A 26 54.40 -16.20 -14.24
CA CYS A 26 54.50 -15.37 -15.44
C CYS A 26 55.06 -13.98 -15.13
N GLY A 27 54.60 -13.34 -14.04
CA GLY A 27 55.13 -12.04 -13.60
C GLY A 27 56.61 -12.07 -13.21
N ALA A 28 57.01 -13.12 -12.46
CA ALA A 28 58.40 -13.30 -12.05
C ALA A 28 59.33 -13.57 -13.25
N GLU A 29 58.90 -14.35 -14.24
CA GLU A 29 59.67 -14.61 -15.45
C GLU A 29 59.86 -13.35 -16.30
N VAL A 30 58.82 -12.52 -16.43
CA VAL A 30 58.92 -11.21 -17.11
C VAL A 30 59.92 -10.30 -16.41
N GLN A 31 59.84 -10.22 -15.06
CA GLN A 31 60.77 -9.41 -14.28
C GLN A 31 62.26 -9.88 -14.48
N LEU A 32 62.45 -11.18 -14.50
CA LEU A 32 63.80 -11.79 -14.67
C LEU A 32 64.38 -11.48 -16.04
N ILE A 33 63.55 -11.44 -17.10
CA ILE A 33 64.01 -11.05 -18.45
C ILE A 33 64.40 -9.56 -18.47
N LEU A 34 63.60 -8.70 -17.83
CA LEU A 34 63.83 -7.27 -17.73
C LEU A 34 65.08 -6.97 -16.91
N ASP A 35 65.25 -7.62 -15.75
CA ASP A 35 66.43 -7.47 -14.91
C ASP A 35 67.70 -7.91 -15.63
N LYS A 36 67.66 -8.98 -16.42
CA LYS A 36 68.78 -9.45 -17.22
C LYS A 36 69.14 -8.47 -18.32
N ALA A 37 68.18 -7.92 -19.04
CA ALA A 37 68.45 -6.90 -20.06
C ALA A 37 69.03 -5.63 -19.42
N GLN A 38 68.63 -5.25 -18.20
CA GLN A 38 69.24 -4.14 -17.47
C GLN A 38 70.62 -4.39 -16.96
N GLN A 39 70.94 -5.62 -16.50
CA GLN A 39 72.28 -6.03 -16.11
C GLN A 39 73.24 -6.02 -17.29
N ASP A 40 72.79 -6.38 -18.50
CA ASP A 40 73.59 -6.35 -19.74
C ASP A 40 73.77 -4.93 -20.31
N GLY A 41 73.23 -3.89 -19.62
CA GLY A 41 73.32 -2.48 -20.02
C GLY A 41 72.57 -2.14 -21.31
N ARG A 42 71.61 -2.96 -21.72
CA ARG A 42 70.81 -2.78 -22.93
C ARG A 42 69.51 -2.04 -22.58
N SER A 43 69.21 -1.01 -23.35
CA SER A 43 67.98 -0.26 -23.21
C SER A 43 66.80 -0.90 -23.97
N ASN A 44 67.07 -1.83 -24.88
CA ASN A 44 66.02 -2.54 -25.67
C ASN A 44 66.17 -4.05 -25.52
N LEU A 45 65.09 -4.78 -25.53
CA LEU A 45 65.07 -6.24 -25.55
C LEU A 45 65.49 -6.78 -26.92
N SER A 46 66.00 -7.99 -26.97
CA SER A 46 66.30 -8.66 -28.26
C SER A 46 64.92 -9.16 -28.84
N ALA A 47 64.91 -9.44 -30.16
CA ALA A 47 63.70 -9.91 -30.83
C ALA A 47 63.17 -11.23 -30.23
N GLU A 48 63.99 -12.09 -29.69
CA GLU A 48 63.61 -13.35 -29.02
C GLU A 48 63.06 -13.08 -27.62
N GLU A 49 63.66 -12.11 -26.90
CA GLU A 49 63.16 -11.68 -25.57
C GLU A 49 61.86 -10.97 -25.67
N ASP A 50 61.60 -10.09 -26.66
CA ASP A 50 60.31 -9.43 -26.94
C ASP A 50 59.25 -10.45 -27.27
N GLN A 51 59.54 -11.44 -28.10
CA GLN A 51 58.55 -12.50 -28.40
C GLN A 51 58.23 -13.31 -27.15
N ARG A 52 59.24 -13.61 -26.31
CA ARG A 52 58.99 -14.34 -25.06
C ARG A 52 58.17 -13.53 -24.04
N VAL A 53 58.43 -12.25 -23.92
CA VAL A 53 57.65 -11.33 -23.08
C VAL A 53 56.23 -11.21 -23.57
N ALA A 54 55.98 -11.13 -24.89
CA ALA A 54 54.63 -11.12 -25.46
C ALA A 54 53.87 -12.43 -25.16
N GLU A 55 54.53 -13.59 -25.27
CA GLU A 55 53.93 -14.87 -24.88
C GLU A 55 53.56 -14.92 -23.39
N LEU A 56 54.46 -14.42 -22.52
CA LEU A 56 54.21 -14.36 -21.07
C LEU A 56 53.09 -13.39 -20.69
N PHE A 57 52.94 -12.27 -21.40
CA PHE A 57 51.81 -11.37 -21.22
C PHE A 57 50.50 -12.02 -21.65
N ALA A 58 50.46 -12.72 -22.78
CA ALA A 58 49.28 -13.46 -23.21
C ALA A 58 48.90 -14.55 -22.19
N ALA A 59 49.90 -15.31 -21.69
CA ALA A 59 49.69 -16.34 -20.67
C ALA A 59 49.20 -15.73 -19.33
N ARG A 60 49.74 -14.55 -18.97
CA ARG A 60 49.28 -13.79 -17.79
C ARG A 60 47.83 -13.34 -17.91
N ASP A 61 47.45 -12.78 -19.05
CA ASP A 61 46.10 -12.30 -19.28
C ASP A 61 45.10 -13.47 -19.35
N GLN A 62 45.51 -14.61 -19.89
CA GLN A 62 44.71 -15.83 -19.83
C GLN A 62 44.53 -16.32 -18.38
N ALA A 63 45.62 -16.36 -17.58
CA ALA A 63 45.53 -16.73 -16.17
C ALA A 63 44.64 -15.76 -15.35
N ARG A 64 44.60 -14.48 -15.72
CA ARG A 64 43.72 -13.49 -15.11
C ARG A 64 42.28 -13.75 -15.43
N ASN A 65 41.95 -14.06 -16.67
CA ASN A 65 40.58 -14.41 -17.08
C ASN A 65 40.11 -15.72 -16.43
N ASP A 66 41.02 -16.70 -16.30
CA ASP A 66 40.73 -17.96 -15.61
C ASP A 66 40.40 -17.70 -14.13
N ILE A 67 41.18 -16.84 -13.44
CA ILE A 67 40.89 -16.44 -12.04
C ILE A 67 39.50 -15.84 -11.90
N VAL A 68 39.14 -14.87 -12.74
CA VAL A 68 37.78 -14.26 -12.70
C VAL A 68 36.70 -15.30 -12.95
N GLY A 69 36.93 -16.22 -13.88
CA GLY A 69 35.98 -17.31 -14.14
C GLY A 69 35.80 -18.24 -12.95
N ILE A 70 36.91 -18.59 -12.26
CA ILE A 70 36.92 -19.45 -11.08
C ILE A 70 36.27 -18.74 -9.87
N GLU A 71 36.56 -17.46 -9.65
CA GLU A 71 35.95 -16.65 -8.59
C GLU A 71 34.43 -16.54 -8.75
N ASN A 72 33.95 -16.38 -9.97
CA ASN A 72 32.51 -16.37 -10.26
C ASN A 72 31.85 -17.73 -9.97
N LYS A 73 32.54 -18.84 -10.31
CA LYS A 73 32.06 -20.19 -9.94
C LYS A 73 32.01 -20.37 -8.43
N LEU A 74 33.03 -19.92 -7.72
CA LEU A 74 33.11 -20.00 -6.27
C LEU A 74 31.98 -19.17 -5.60
N ALA A 75 31.72 -17.97 -6.11
CA ALA A 75 30.63 -17.13 -5.63
C ALA A 75 29.25 -17.77 -5.84
N THR A 76 29.02 -18.41 -6.99
CA THR A 76 27.75 -19.12 -7.27
C THR A 76 27.59 -20.36 -6.40
N THR A 77 28.67 -21.12 -6.17
CA THR A 77 28.65 -22.33 -5.32
C THR A 77 28.40 -21.98 -3.86
N ASN A 78 29.00 -20.89 -3.38
CA ASN A 78 28.75 -20.39 -2.03
C ASN A 78 27.32 -19.91 -1.84
N LYS A 79 26.70 -19.30 -2.85
CA LYS A 79 25.26 -18.96 -2.79
C LYS A 79 24.38 -20.20 -2.69
N LEU A 80 24.67 -21.23 -3.48
CA LEU A 80 23.94 -22.49 -3.39
C LEU A 80 24.07 -23.14 -2.02
N LYS A 81 25.26 -23.09 -1.40
CA LYS A 81 25.47 -23.59 -0.05
C LYS A 81 24.65 -22.84 0.99
N THR A 82 24.58 -21.49 0.89
CA THR A 82 23.74 -20.70 1.82
C THR A 82 22.27 -21.01 1.65
N GLU A 83 21.78 -21.16 0.41
CA GLU A 83 20.40 -21.53 0.13
C GLU A 83 20.04 -22.94 0.64
N GLU A 84 20.98 -23.92 0.54
CA GLU A 84 20.76 -25.26 1.13
C GLU A 84 20.71 -25.18 2.66
N MET A 85 21.61 -24.46 3.31
CA MET A 85 21.59 -24.28 4.75
C MET A 85 20.31 -23.61 5.25
N GLU A 86 19.80 -22.61 4.51
CA GLU A 86 18.52 -21.98 4.82
C GLU A 86 17.33 -22.94 4.64
N ARG A 87 17.35 -23.76 3.60
CA ARG A 87 16.34 -24.81 3.39
C ARG A 87 16.37 -25.88 4.46
N GLU A 88 17.56 -26.32 4.87
CA GLU A 88 17.70 -27.29 5.95
C GLU A 88 17.28 -26.70 7.30
N ALA A 89 17.61 -25.43 7.57
CA ALA A 89 17.17 -24.72 8.76
C ALA A 89 15.64 -24.58 8.80
N ALA A 90 15.03 -24.22 7.66
CA ALA A 90 13.59 -24.14 7.53
C ALA A 90 12.92 -25.52 7.69
N GLN A 91 13.47 -26.58 7.08
CA GLN A 91 12.98 -27.95 7.25
C GLN A 91 13.12 -28.44 8.70
N LYS A 92 14.21 -28.05 9.37
CA LYS A 92 14.43 -28.39 10.78
C LYS A 92 13.42 -27.69 11.67
N GLN A 93 13.13 -26.41 11.41
CA GLN A 93 12.06 -25.70 12.11
C GLN A 93 10.69 -26.34 11.90
N VAL A 94 10.36 -26.76 10.67
CA VAL A 94 9.11 -27.44 10.37
C VAL A 94 9.06 -28.82 11.03
N ARG A 95 10.18 -29.56 11.08
CA ARG A 95 10.28 -30.84 11.77
C ARG A 95 10.15 -30.72 13.28
N ASP A 96 10.80 -29.70 13.88
CA ASP A 96 10.73 -29.43 15.31
C ASP A 96 9.33 -28.97 15.74
N THR A 97 8.60 -28.30 14.86
CA THR A 97 7.18 -27.96 15.10
C THR A 97 6.25 -29.17 14.92
N GLN A 98 6.55 -30.12 14.00
CA GLN A 98 5.76 -31.33 13.82
C GLN A 98 6.04 -32.44 14.84
N THR A 99 7.24 -32.48 15.43
CA THR A 99 7.61 -33.51 16.43
C THR A 99 7.26 -33.16 17.88
N ARG A 100 6.82 -31.92 18.14
CA ARG A 100 6.22 -31.58 19.43
C ARG A 100 4.80 -32.13 19.53
N LYS A 101 4.66 -33.44 19.63
CA LYS A 101 3.49 -34.00 20.31
C LYS A 101 3.62 -33.58 21.78
N PRO A 102 2.65 -32.83 22.32
CA PRO A 102 2.69 -32.56 23.77
C PRO A 102 2.63 -33.88 24.50
N SER A 103 3.72 -34.24 25.14
CA SER A 103 3.73 -35.31 26.14
C SER A 103 2.87 -34.82 27.29
N TYR A 104 1.67 -35.37 27.42
CA TYR A 104 0.72 -35.00 28.46
C TYR A 104 1.16 -35.35 29.90
N ASP A 105 2.33 -35.96 30.07
CA ASP A 105 2.75 -36.51 31.37
C ASP A 105 3.68 -35.62 32.21
N GLN A 106 4.05 -34.43 31.73
CA GLN A 106 4.86 -33.48 32.53
C GLN A 106 4.56 -32.03 32.22
N VAL A 107 3.32 -31.66 32.17
CA VAL A 107 2.98 -30.23 32.22
C VAL A 107 2.89 -29.88 33.71
N ALA A 108 3.96 -29.30 34.27
CA ALA A 108 3.77 -28.35 35.34
C ALA A 108 2.60 -27.45 34.89
N ARG A 109 1.52 -27.40 35.69
CA ARG A 109 0.40 -26.49 35.42
C ARG A 109 0.94 -25.08 35.53
N VAL A 110 1.52 -24.61 34.42
CA VAL A 110 1.65 -23.19 34.12
C VAL A 110 0.21 -22.71 34.07
N GLY A 111 -0.16 -21.82 34.97
CA GLY A 111 -1.51 -21.28 35.01
C GLY A 111 -1.89 -20.87 33.59
N GLN A 112 -3.14 -21.13 33.21
CA GLN A 112 -3.66 -20.77 31.86
C GLN A 112 -3.10 -19.43 31.48
N GLU A 113 -2.44 -19.34 30.32
CA GLU A 113 -1.94 -18.06 29.78
C GLU A 113 -3.07 -17.06 29.82
N GLU A 114 -2.77 -15.89 30.36
CA GLU A 114 -3.77 -14.84 30.50
C GLU A 114 -4.32 -14.47 29.13
N ARG A 115 -5.63 -14.52 28.97
CA ARG A 115 -6.30 -14.13 27.73
C ARG A 115 -5.95 -12.72 27.33
N THR A 116 -5.77 -12.50 26.04
CA THR A 116 -5.46 -11.19 25.45
C THR A 116 -6.54 -10.15 25.78
N TYR A 117 -7.82 -10.54 25.77
CA TYR A 117 -8.95 -9.71 26.18
C TYR A 117 -9.74 -10.39 27.30
N ARG A 118 -9.72 -9.78 28.48
CA ARG A 118 -10.36 -10.31 29.68
C ARG A 118 -11.66 -9.58 30.00
N LYS A 119 -12.72 -10.33 30.25
CA LYS A 119 -14.01 -9.79 30.68
C LYS A 119 -13.98 -9.08 32.03
N ASP A 120 -13.07 -9.46 32.91
CA ASP A 120 -12.88 -8.88 34.24
C ASP A 120 -12.16 -7.52 34.19
N GLN A 121 -11.31 -7.29 33.21
CA GLN A 121 -10.60 -6.02 33.02
C GLN A 121 -11.34 -5.09 32.04
N ASP A 122 -12.12 -5.65 31.11
CA ASP A 122 -12.90 -4.90 30.12
C ASP A 122 -14.28 -5.52 29.93
N PRO A 123 -15.21 -5.29 30.88
CA PRO A 123 -16.56 -5.87 30.84
C PRO A 123 -17.38 -5.39 29.64
N LEU A 124 -16.97 -4.32 28.97
CA LEU A 124 -17.66 -3.73 27.82
C LEU A 124 -16.99 -4.07 26.46
N GLY A 125 -15.86 -4.80 26.47
CA GLY A 125 -15.13 -5.16 25.26
C GLY A 125 -14.49 -3.97 24.51
N LYS A 126 -14.26 -2.85 25.20
CA LYS A 126 -13.76 -1.62 24.59
C LYS A 126 -12.36 -1.80 23.98
N ASN A 127 -11.49 -2.54 24.68
CA ASN A 127 -10.09 -2.72 24.23
C ASN A 127 -10.02 -3.56 22.93
N PHE A 128 -10.83 -4.61 22.85
CA PHE A 128 -10.94 -5.43 21.65
C PHE A 128 -11.42 -4.62 20.44
N LEU A 129 -12.50 -3.85 20.63
CA LEU A 129 -13.07 -3.03 19.58
C LEU A 129 -12.17 -1.84 19.20
N MET A 130 -11.46 -1.25 20.17
CA MET A 130 -10.45 -0.23 19.87
C MET A 130 -9.29 -0.80 19.05
N ASP A 131 -8.87 -2.01 19.32
CA ASP A 131 -7.81 -2.66 18.55
C ASP A 131 -8.27 -3.00 17.13
N ILE A 132 -9.52 -3.42 16.93
CA ILE A 132 -10.12 -3.55 15.59
C ILE A 132 -10.10 -2.19 14.86
N CYS A 133 -10.54 -1.12 15.54
CA CYS A 133 -10.54 0.22 14.95
C CYS A 133 -9.13 0.69 14.59
N ARG A 134 -8.16 0.49 15.46
CA ARG A 134 -6.75 0.87 15.21
C ARG A 134 -6.14 0.08 14.08
N GLN A 135 -6.43 -1.21 14.00
CA GLN A 135 -5.97 -2.06 12.89
C GLN A 135 -6.56 -1.59 11.56
N PHE A 136 -7.86 -1.27 11.53
CA PHE A 136 -8.52 -0.85 10.29
C PHE A 136 -8.21 0.59 9.87
N SER A 137 -8.14 1.52 10.84
CA SER A 137 -7.95 2.95 10.55
C SER A 137 -6.49 3.35 10.43
N HIS A 138 -5.60 2.75 11.22
CA HIS A 138 -4.20 3.18 11.32
C HIS A 138 -3.20 2.07 10.99
N GLN A 139 -3.66 0.87 10.59
CA GLN A 139 -2.81 -0.31 10.33
C GLN A 139 -1.81 -0.58 11.48
N ASP A 140 -2.26 -0.41 12.72
CA ASP A 140 -1.44 -0.58 13.92
C ASP A 140 -1.03 -2.06 14.06
N VAL A 141 0.27 -2.29 13.90
CA VAL A 141 0.87 -3.64 13.94
C VAL A 141 0.69 -4.30 15.31
N GLU A 142 0.70 -3.51 16.39
CA GLU A 142 0.52 -4.06 17.76
C GLU A 142 -0.94 -4.48 18.00
N ALA A 143 -1.90 -3.69 17.51
CA ALA A 143 -3.32 -4.03 17.58
C ALA A 143 -3.60 -5.29 16.74
N GLY A 144 -3.02 -5.39 15.55
CA GLY A 144 -3.09 -6.59 14.70
C GLY A 144 -2.50 -7.82 15.38
N GLY A 145 -1.38 -7.67 16.08
CA GLY A 145 -0.76 -8.75 16.86
C GLY A 145 -1.65 -9.26 18.00
N ARG A 146 -2.33 -8.36 18.73
CA ARG A 146 -3.27 -8.73 19.80
C ARG A 146 -4.51 -9.43 19.26
N LEU A 147 -5.08 -8.92 18.15
CA LEU A 147 -6.23 -9.56 17.49
C LEU A 147 -5.89 -10.95 16.96
N SER A 148 -4.72 -11.12 16.34
CA SER A 148 -4.23 -12.41 15.85
C SER A 148 -4.05 -13.42 16.98
N ARG A 149 -3.51 -13.00 18.13
CA ARG A 149 -3.37 -13.83 19.33
C ARG A 149 -4.73 -14.27 19.86
N HIS A 150 -5.69 -13.34 19.96
CA HIS A 150 -7.04 -13.65 20.40
C HIS A 150 -7.74 -14.67 19.48
N MET A 151 -7.59 -14.55 18.18
CA MET A 151 -8.11 -15.54 17.23
C MET A 151 -7.46 -16.92 17.40
N GLN A 152 -6.17 -16.99 17.75
CA GLN A 152 -5.49 -18.26 18.07
C GLN A 152 -5.99 -18.85 19.39
N GLU A 153 -6.19 -18.04 20.41
CA GLU A 153 -6.77 -18.46 21.70
C GLU A 153 -8.15 -19.09 21.51
N GLU A 154 -9.03 -18.44 20.71
CA GLU A 154 -10.35 -18.98 20.39
C GLU A 154 -10.29 -20.28 19.58
N ARG A 155 -9.35 -20.39 18.62
CA ARG A 155 -9.17 -21.63 17.85
C ARG A 155 -8.79 -22.81 18.73
N VAL A 156 -7.86 -22.59 19.68
CA VAL A 156 -7.43 -23.63 20.63
C VAL A 156 -8.58 -24.06 21.53
N GLU A 157 -9.36 -23.12 22.08
CA GLU A 157 -10.52 -23.43 22.91
C GLU A 157 -11.61 -24.21 22.15
N ARG A 158 -11.87 -23.82 20.90
CA ARG A 158 -12.81 -24.55 20.03
C ARG A 158 -12.32 -25.97 19.72
N ALA A 159 -11.01 -26.16 19.49
CA ALA A 159 -10.42 -27.47 19.27
C ALA A 159 -10.52 -28.35 20.51
N GLU A 160 -10.28 -27.78 21.73
CA GLU A 160 -10.46 -28.50 23.00
C GLU A 160 -11.93 -28.87 23.26
N TYR A 161 -12.88 -27.96 22.92
CA TYR A 161 -14.30 -28.22 23.06
C TYR A 161 -14.78 -29.35 22.14
N LEU A 162 -14.23 -29.39 20.91
CA LEU A 162 -14.53 -30.44 19.94
C LEU A 162 -13.92 -31.82 20.32
N THR A 163 -12.76 -31.84 20.98
CA THR A 163 -12.12 -33.09 21.43
C THR A 163 -12.77 -33.71 22.66
N ARG A 164 -13.55 -32.95 23.41
CA ARG A 164 -14.34 -33.48 24.59
C ARG A 164 -15.68 -34.08 24.20
N ALA A 165 -16.09 -33.99 22.93
CA ALA A 165 -17.41 -34.43 22.51
C ALA A 165 -17.44 -35.93 22.24
N VAL A 166 -18.40 -36.62 22.84
CA VAL A 166 -18.92 -37.92 22.41
C VAL A 166 -19.22 -37.83 20.90
N GLY A 167 -18.74 -38.79 20.11
CA GLY A 167 -18.72 -38.74 18.65
C GLY A 167 -20.01 -38.20 18.02
N THR A 168 -19.84 -37.31 17.06
CA THR A 168 -20.89 -36.55 16.36
C THR A 168 -21.97 -37.40 15.68
N SER A 169 -21.73 -38.70 15.45
CA SER A 169 -22.70 -39.64 14.88
C SER A 169 -23.86 -40.01 15.84
N ALA A 170 -23.66 -39.85 17.18
CA ALA A 170 -24.68 -40.16 18.16
C ALA A 170 -25.69 -39.03 18.38
N PHE A 171 -25.37 -37.80 17.97
CA PHE A 171 -26.20 -36.62 18.15
C PHE A 171 -26.35 -35.78 16.87
N SER A 172 -26.47 -36.44 15.74
CA SER A 172 -26.62 -35.79 14.43
C SER A 172 -27.77 -34.76 14.33
N GLY A 173 -28.77 -34.85 15.23
CA GLY A 173 -29.85 -33.89 15.33
C GLY A 173 -29.56 -32.67 16.24
N LEU A 174 -28.47 -32.72 17.03
CA LEU A 174 -28.03 -31.61 17.90
C LEU A 174 -26.78 -30.90 17.36
N THR A 175 -26.08 -31.48 16.43
CA THR A 175 -24.98 -30.80 15.76
C THR A 175 -25.53 -29.84 14.72
N VAL A 176 -25.68 -28.60 15.14
CA VAL A 176 -25.81 -27.50 14.18
C VAL A 176 -24.52 -27.51 13.34
N PRO A 177 -24.63 -27.65 12.00
CA PRO A 177 -23.43 -27.56 11.19
C PRO A 177 -22.75 -26.23 11.47
N GLN A 178 -21.60 -26.27 12.12
CA GLN A 178 -20.75 -25.12 12.25
C GLN A 178 -20.27 -24.77 10.86
N TYR A 179 -20.96 -23.82 10.24
CA TYR A 179 -20.38 -23.17 9.08
C TYR A 179 -19.09 -22.53 9.54
N LEU A 180 -18.02 -22.85 8.83
CA LEU A 180 -16.68 -22.34 9.05
C LEU A 180 -16.75 -20.82 9.14
N THR A 181 -16.72 -20.26 10.35
CA THR A 181 -16.67 -18.81 10.56
C THR A 181 -15.44 -18.20 9.92
N ASP A 182 -14.39 -18.99 9.71
CA ASP A 182 -13.16 -18.60 9.00
C ASP A 182 -13.37 -18.39 7.48
N MET A 183 -14.48 -18.87 6.91
CA MET A 183 -14.80 -18.76 5.49
C MET A 183 -16.07 -17.95 5.22
N TYR A 184 -16.54 -17.14 6.17
CA TYR A 184 -17.65 -16.26 5.86
C TYR A 184 -17.20 -15.20 4.83
N ALA A 185 -18.05 -14.91 3.86
CA ALA A 185 -17.80 -13.87 2.87
C ALA A 185 -18.37 -12.54 3.40
N PRO A 186 -17.54 -11.55 3.74
CA PRO A 186 -18.02 -10.24 4.15
C PRO A 186 -18.76 -9.56 3.00
N ALA A 187 -19.69 -8.68 3.34
CA ALA A 187 -20.35 -7.84 2.34
C ALA A 187 -19.32 -6.95 1.63
N THR A 188 -19.43 -6.86 0.31
CA THR A 188 -18.52 -6.00 -0.47
C THR A 188 -18.73 -4.54 -0.09
N ALA A 189 -17.62 -3.82 0.15
CA ALA A 189 -17.59 -2.40 0.44
C ALA A 189 -16.53 -1.72 -0.40
N ALA A 190 -16.78 -0.48 -0.85
CA ALA A 190 -15.82 0.28 -1.63
C ALA A 190 -14.68 0.84 -0.76
N LEU A 191 -14.86 0.85 0.56
CA LEU A 191 -13.92 1.44 1.53
C LEU A 191 -13.69 2.93 1.27
N ARG A 192 -12.43 3.40 1.43
CA ARG A 192 -12.12 4.84 1.37
C ARG A 192 -10.84 5.17 0.57
N PRO A 193 -10.72 4.73 -0.69
CA PRO A 193 -9.50 4.91 -1.48
C PRO A 193 -9.10 6.37 -1.66
N PHE A 194 -10.06 7.28 -1.87
CA PHE A 194 -9.80 8.70 -2.02
C PHE A 194 -9.41 9.36 -0.70
N ALA A 195 -10.12 9.07 0.40
CA ALA A 195 -9.79 9.62 1.72
C ALA A 195 -8.38 9.21 2.17
N ASP A 196 -7.90 8.04 1.74
CA ASP A 196 -6.58 7.54 2.13
C ASP A 196 -5.42 8.29 1.47
N ILE A 197 -5.63 8.94 0.33
CA ILE A 197 -4.64 9.79 -0.32
C ILE A 197 -4.72 11.24 0.14
N CYS A 198 -5.77 11.67 0.84
CA CYS A 198 -5.90 13.04 1.32
C CYS A 198 -4.82 13.38 2.35
N ASN A 199 -4.47 14.65 2.42
CA ASN A 199 -3.60 15.19 3.45
C ASN A 199 -4.36 15.23 4.79
N ARG A 200 -4.01 14.31 5.69
CA ARG A 200 -4.72 14.08 6.95
C ARG A 200 -4.18 14.95 8.07
N HIS A 201 -5.09 15.52 8.81
CA HIS A 201 -4.82 16.31 9.99
C HIS A 201 -5.65 15.78 11.17
N PRO A 202 -5.12 15.85 12.40
CA PRO A 202 -5.92 15.54 13.58
C PRO A 202 -7.02 16.59 13.74
N LEU A 203 -8.23 16.13 14.05
CA LEU A 203 -9.33 17.01 14.38
C LEU A 203 -9.06 17.67 15.75
N PRO A 204 -9.29 18.98 15.93
CA PRO A 204 -9.22 19.62 17.24
C PRO A 204 -10.20 18.99 18.24
N ASP A 205 -9.78 18.87 19.50
CA ASP A 205 -10.60 18.26 20.57
C ASP A 205 -11.89 19.03 20.89
N SER A 206 -11.99 20.28 20.45
CA SER A 206 -13.14 21.15 20.71
C SER A 206 -13.43 22.06 19.51
N GLY A 207 -14.72 22.39 19.35
CA GLY A 207 -15.20 23.22 18.24
C GLY A 207 -15.99 22.43 17.21
N MET A 208 -16.89 23.12 16.51
CA MET A 208 -17.75 22.54 15.45
C MET A 208 -17.27 22.93 14.05
N SER A 209 -16.17 23.66 13.95
CA SER A 209 -15.60 24.09 12.68
C SER A 209 -14.08 24.29 12.79
N VAL A 210 -13.40 24.05 11.67
CA VAL A 210 -12.00 24.39 11.48
C VAL A 210 -11.95 25.65 10.60
N ASN A 211 -11.24 26.67 11.05
CA ASN A 211 -11.14 27.94 10.35
C ASN A 211 -9.76 28.09 9.74
N ILE A 212 -9.71 28.41 8.45
CA ILE A 212 -8.47 28.62 7.69
C ILE A 212 -8.50 30.04 7.12
N SER A 213 -7.49 30.85 7.42
CA SER A 213 -7.31 32.14 6.75
C SER A 213 -6.80 31.89 5.32
N ARG A 214 -7.43 32.53 4.34
CA ARG A 214 -7.05 32.48 2.94
C ARG A 214 -6.81 33.88 2.41
N ILE A 215 -5.58 34.15 1.98
CA ILE A 215 -5.25 35.43 1.35
C ILE A 215 -6.02 35.51 0.01
N THR A 216 -6.83 36.55 -0.14
CA THR A 216 -7.62 36.82 -1.34
C THR A 216 -7.00 37.89 -2.20
N THR A 217 -6.34 38.88 -1.60
CA THR A 217 -5.58 39.91 -2.29
C THR A 217 -4.12 39.87 -1.83
N SER A 218 -3.23 39.62 -2.78
CA SER A 218 -1.79 39.59 -2.51
C SER A 218 -1.20 41.00 -2.59
N SER A 219 -0.03 41.20 -1.94
CA SER A 219 0.79 42.39 -2.18
C SER A 219 1.22 42.48 -3.64
N SER A 220 1.31 43.70 -4.17
CA SER A 220 1.86 43.94 -5.49
C SER A 220 3.37 44.22 -5.43
N ALA A 221 4.03 43.95 -6.53
CA ALA A 221 5.40 44.33 -6.77
C ALA A 221 5.58 44.66 -8.25
N ASP A 222 6.10 45.81 -8.58
CA ASP A 222 6.38 46.17 -9.97
C ASP A 222 7.79 46.76 -10.08
N VAL A 223 8.27 46.80 -11.31
CA VAL A 223 9.58 47.39 -11.63
C VAL A 223 9.41 48.94 -11.61
N GLN A 224 10.22 49.60 -10.84
CA GLN A 224 10.22 51.05 -10.77
C GLN A 224 10.51 51.66 -12.17
N ALA A 225 9.60 52.44 -12.70
CA ALA A 225 9.70 52.98 -14.07
C ALA A 225 10.82 54.00 -14.23
N ALA A 226 11.13 54.77 -13.17
CA ALA A 226 12.22 55.74 -13.14
C ALA A 226 12.81 55.82 -11.72
N GLU A 227 14.02 56.36 -11.58
CA GLU A 227 14.68 56.61 -10.30
C GLU A 227 13.85 57.55 -9.44
N ASN A 228 13.59 57.17 -8.18
CA ASN A 228 12.72 57.86 -7.20
C ASN A 228 11.22 57.86 -7.54
N ASP A 229 10.76 57.01 -8.44
CA ASP A 229 9.34 56.78 -8.64
C ASP A 229 8.69 56.04 -7.49
N ALA A 230 7.38 56.21 -7.30
CA ALA A 230 6.67 55.53 -6.21
C ALA A 230 6.73 54.02 -6.39
N VAL A 231 6.98 53.30 -5.29
CA VAL A 231 6.90 51.82 -5.25
C VAL A 231 5.43 51.44 -5.24
N ASP A 232 5.12 50.38 -5.98
CA ASP A 232 3.75 49.86 -6.03
C ASP A 232 3.32 49.29 -4.68
N GLU A 233 2.11 49.63 -4.24
CA GLU A 233 1.53 49.23 -2.96
C GLU A 233 0.11 48.75 -3.14
N THR A 234 -0.19 47.56 -2.64
CA THR A 234 -1.54 47.01 -2.58
C THR A 234 -1.86 46.50 -1.17
N ASN A 235 -3.04 46.87 -0.67
CA ASN A 235 -3.50 46.39 0.62
C ASN A 235 -3.79 44.87 0.51
N MET A 236 -3.02 44.09 1.25
CA MET A 236 -3.25 42.64 1.36
C MET A 236 -4.51 42.41 2.18
N ASP A 237 -5.37 41.49 1.68
CA ASP A 237 -6.62 41.12 2.36
C ASP A 237 -6.74 39.58 2.45
N ASP A 238 -7.45 39.13 3.48
CA ASP A 238 -7.72 37.70 3.70
C ASP A 238 -9.22 37.41 3.87
N THR A 239 -9.60 36.18 3.65
CA THR A 239 -10.95 35.67 3.88
C THR A 239 -10.90 34.43 4.74
N LEU A 240 -11.79 34.34 5.71
CA LEU A 240 -11.91 33.17 6.55
C LEU A 240 -12.66 32.04 5.82
N LEU A 241 -11.99 30.93 5.57
CA LEU A 241 -12.62 29.69 5.09
C LEU A 241 -13.03 28.86 6.30
N THR A 242 -14.33 28.72 6.52
CA THR A 242 -14.88 27.92 7.61
C THR A 242 -15.25 26.53 7.11
N VAL A 243 -14.65 25.49 7.69
CA VAL A 243 -14.89 24.09 7.38
C VAL A 243 -15.70 23.48 8.53
N ASN A 244 -16.94 23.12 8.28
CA ASN A 244 -17.82 22.58 9.30
C ASN A 244 -17.56 21.10 9.55
N LEU A 245 -17.63 20.71 10.83
CA LEU A 245 -17.57 19.31 11.26
C LEU A 245 -18.78 18.53 10.74
N GLN A 246 -18.54 17.32 10.29
CA GLN A 246 -19.55 16.36 9.85
C GLN A 246 -19.41 15.06 10.63
N THR A 247 -20.51 14.31 10.71
CA THR A 247 -20.54 13.01 11.37
C THR A 247 -21.00 11.95 10.39
N ALA A 248 -20.19 10.96 10.13
CA ALA A 248 -20.62 9.73 9.49
C ALA A 248 -20.99 8.72 10.58
N ALA A 249 -22.21 8.18 10.55
CA ALA A 249 -22.67 7.22 11.54
C ALA A 249 -23.52 6.13 10.90
N GLY A 250 -23.44 4.94 11.48
CA GLY A 250 -24.28 3.80 11.15
C GLY A 250 -24.71 3.07 12.41
N GLN A 251 -25.88 2.46 12.39
CA GLN A 251 -26.39 1.67 13.51
C GLN A 251 -26.98 0.35 13.03
N GLN A 252 -26.84 -0.68 13.85
CA GLN A 252 -27.44 -1.99 13.64
C GLN A 252 -27.94 -2.56 14.97
N THR A 253 -29.14 -3.10 14.97
CA THR A 253 -29.68 -3.82 16.13
C THR A 253 -29.49 -5.32 15.91
N VAL A 254 -28.84 -5.99 16.83
CA VAL A 254 -28.61 -7.44 16.83
C VAL A 254 -29.42 -8.08 17.95
N SER A 255 -30.04 -9.22 17.68
CA SER A 255 -30.79 -9.95 18.71
C SER A 255 -29.82 -10.53 19.76
N ARG A 256 -30.22 -10.42 21.05
CA ARG A 256 -29.46 -11.03 22.15
C ARG A 256 -29.29 -12.52 21.98
N GLN A 257 -30.32 -13.22 21.50
CA GLN A 257 -30.22 -14.65 21.20
C GLN A 257 -29.16 -14.96 20.13
N ALA A 258 -29.05 -14.10 19.13
CA ALA A 258 -28.03 -14.27 18.09
C ALA A 258 -26.62 -14.09 18.66
N ILE A 259 -26.41 -13.11 19.54
CA ILE A 259 -25.12 -12.86 20.20
C ILE A 259 -24.75 -14.03 21.14
N ASP A 260 -25.71 -14.49 21.97
CA ASP A 260 -25.46 -15.52 22.99
C ASP A 260 -25.27 -16.93 22.39
N ARG A 261 -25.93 -17.21 21.25
CA ARG A 261 -25.90 -18.53 20.58
C ARG A 261 -25.10 -18.59 19.30
N GLY A 262 -24.85 -17.46 18.67
CA GLY A 262 -24.05 -17.36 17.47
C GLY A 262 -22.58 -17.12 17.80
N THR A 263 -21.72 -17.52 16.90
CA THR A 263 -20.27 -17.31 17.05
C THR A 263 -19.85 -16.10 16.24
N GLY A 264 -19.27 -15.07 16.89
CA GLY A 264 -18.68 -13.91 16.20
C GLY A 264 -19.68 -12.97 15.49
N ILE A 265 -20.99 -13.04 15.77
CA ILE A 265 -22.00 -12.20 15.08
C ILE A 265 -21.78 -10.72 15.39
N GLU A 266 -21.41 -10.39 16.63
CA GLU A 266 -21.13 -9.01 17.04
C GLU A 266 -19.95 -8.45 16.25
N ASP A 267 -18.86 -9.22 16.15
CA ASP A 267 -17.63 -8.82 15.44
C ASP A 267 -17.88 -8.60 13.95
N VAL A 268 -18.60 -9.53 13.32
CA VAL A 268 -18.99 -9.43 11.90
C VAL A 268 -19.85 -8.19 11.65
N THR A 269 -20.81 -7.93 12.54
CA THR A 269 -21.68 -6.76 12.41
C THR A 269 -20.92 -5.45 12.60
N MET A 270 -20.01 -5.41 13.56
CA MET A 270 -19.17 -4.22 13.78
C MET A 270 -18.23 -3.97 12.61
N GLN A 271 -17.62 -5.02 12.06
CA GLN A 271 -16.77 -4.90 10.89
C GLN A 271 -17.53 -4.35 9.68
N ASP A 272 -18.75 -4.84 9.42
CA ASP A 272 -19.57 -4.30 8.34
C ASP A 272 -19.96 -2.83 8.60
N LEU A 273 -20.31 -2.46 9.83
CA LEU A 273 -20.60 -1.08 10.20
C LEU A 273 -19.39 -0.15 9.95
N PHE A 274 -18.18 -0.55 10.34
CA PHE A 274 -16.98 0.24 10.09
C PHE A 274 -16.70 0.40 8.61
N ASN A 275 -16.84 -0.67 7.83
CA ASN A 275 -16.69 -0.62 6.38
C ASN A 275 -17.73 0.33 5.74
N ARG A 276 -18.97 0.35 6.25
CA ARG A 276 -20.03 1.25 5.76
C ARG A 276 -19.75 2.71 6.14
N VAL A 277 -19.26 2.96 7.36
CA VAL A 277 -18.88 4.31 7.79
C VAL A 277 -17.70 4.82 6.93
N ALA A 278 -16.69 3.98 6.67
CA ALA A 278 -15.56 4.33 5.80
C ALA A 278 -16.01 4.64 4.37
N THR A 279 -16.85 3.78 3.78
CA THR A 279 -17.43 3.99 2.44
C THR A 279 -18.27 5.28 2.39
N LYS A 280 -19.05 5.55 3.44
CA LYS A 280 -19.88 6.75 3.49
C LYS A 280 -19.05 8.03 3.62
N LEU A 281 -17.97 8.00 4.42
CA LEU A 281 -17.04 9.10 4.53
C LEU A 281 -16.47 9.44 3.15
N ASP A 282 -15.92 8.47 2.47
CA ASP A 282 -15.30 8.64 1.15
C ASP A 282 -16.30 9.12 0.09
N SER A 283 -17.47 8.49 0.04
CA SER A 283 -18.56 8.94 -0.83
C SER A 283 -19.01 10.37 -0.54
N THR A 284 -18.93 10.81 0.72
CA THR A 284 -19.26 12.19 1.09
C THR A 284 -18.21 13.17 0.58
N LEU A 285 -16.93 12.84 0.72
CA LEU A 285 -15.82 13.63 0.17
C LEU A 285 -15.96 13.86 -1.33
N ILE A 286 -16.38 12.85 -2.06
CA ILE A 286 -16.50 12.93 -3.53
C ILE A 286 -17.82 13.57 -3.95
N ASN A 287 -18.96 13.06 -3.48
CA ASN A 287 -20.28 13.31 -4.08
C ASN A 287 -21.13 14.35 -3.35
N GLN A 288 -20.66 14.95 -2.26
CA GLN A 288 -21.46 15.95 -1.54
C GLN A 288 -21.73 17.19 -2.40
N ALA A 289 -22.99 17.58 -2.47
CA ALA A 289 -23.46 18.62 -3.39
C ALA A 289 -22.89 20.03 -3.14
N THR A 290 -22.45 20.33 -1.90
CA THR A 290 -21.92 21.67 -1.56
C THR A 290 -20.41 21.74 -1.58
N ASN A 291 -19.75 20.84 -0.86
CA ASN A 291 -18.29 20.89 -0.61
C ASN A 291 -17.55 19.66 -1.19
N GLY A 292 -18.27 18.69 -1.75
CA GLY A 292 -17.70 17.51 -2.36
C GLY A 292 -16.86 17.83 -3.60
N LEU A 293 -15.95 16.93 -3.93
CA LEU A 293 -15.05 17.09 -5.06
C LEU A 293 -15.81 17.35 -6.37
N THR A 294 -16.94 16.66 -6.56
CA THR A 294 -17.85 16.87 -7.69
C THR A 294 -18.27 18.33 -7.87
N ASN A 295 -18.48 19.07 -6.78
CA ASN A 295 -18.95 20.45 -6.84
C ASN A 295 -17.82 21.48 -6.86
N VAL A 296 -16.75 21.21 -6.13
CA VAL A 296 -15.61 22.15 -5.99
C VAL A 296 -14.68 22.11 -7.19
N ALA A 297 -14.52 20.95 -7.83
CA ALA A 297 -13.62 20.79 -8.95
C ALA A 297 -14.11 21.55 -10.19
N GLN A 298 -13.21 22.31 -10.81
CA GLN A 298 -13.47 23.00 -12.09
C GLN A 298 -13.62 21.98 -13.21
N ALA A 299 -14.69 22.08 -13.98
CA ALA A 299 -14.99 21.10 -15.02
C ALA A 299 -14.25 21.36 -16.34
N THR A 300 -13.55 20.36 -16.83
CA THR A 300 -13.12 20.24 -18.23
C THR A 300 -14.15 19.39 -18.97
N THR A 301 -14.85 19.97 -19.93
CA THR A 301 -15.91 19.27 -20.63
C THR A 301 -15.32 18.30 -21.67
N TYR A 302 -15.80 17.05 -21.62
CA TYR A 302 -15.56 16.05 -22.66
C TYR A 302 -16.89 15.56 -23.22
N THR A 303 -17.25 16.06 -24.41
CA THR A 303 -18.49 15.70 -25.08
C THR A 303 -18.15 14.93 -26.35
N ASP A 304 -18.54 13.65 -26.38
CA ASP A 304 -18.37 12.78 -27.54
C ASP A 304 -19.47 11.71 -27.56
N THR A 305 -19.81 11.23 -28.75
CA THR A 305 -20.75 10.12 -28.96
C THR A 305 -20.06 8.77 -29.12
N THR A 306 -18.78 8.77 -29.46
CA THR A 306 -17.93 7.58 -29.67
C THR A 306 -16.60 7.75 -28.95
N PRO A 307 -16.61 7.83 -27.59
CA PRO A 307 -15.44 8.22 -26.84
C PRO A 307 -14.27 7.24 -27.02
N THR A 308 -13.08 7.78 -27.18
CA THR A 308 -11.82 7.04 -27.29
C THR A 308 -10.84 7.45 -26.20
N GLY A 309 -9.90 6.54 -25.82
CA GLY A 309 -8.85 6.86 -24.87
C GLY A 309 -7.91 7.97 -25.37
N ALA A 310 -7.71 8.04 -26.71
CA ALA A 310 -6.88 9.07 -27.33
C ALA A 310 -7.48 10.47 -27.19
N GLU A 311 -8.79 10.59 -27.10
CA GLU A 311 -9.50 11.86 -26.88
C GLU A 311 -9.64 12.22 -25.42
N LEU A 312 -9.82 11.22 -24.55
CA LEU A 312 -9.91 11.43 -23.11
C LEU A 312 -8.57 11.88 -22.52
N TYR A 313 -7.46 11.32 -22.96
CA TYR A 313 -6.14 11.62 -22.39
C TYR A 313 -5.77 13.11 -22.48
N PRO A 314 -5.94 13.83 -23.60
CA PRO A 314 -5.76 15.27 -23.65
C PRO A 314 -6.65 16.06 -22.69
N LYS A 315 -7.85 15.56 -22.35
CA LYS A 315 -8.73 16.21 -21.36
C LYS A 315 -8.20 16.05 -19.94
N ILE A 316 -7.60 14.89 -19.63
CA ILE A 316 -6.89 14.68 -18.35
C ILE A 316 -5.69 15.63 -18.26
N LEU A 317 -4.92 15.78 -19.33
CA LEU A 317 -3.80 16.73 -19.39
C LEU A 317 -4.26 18.19 -19.26
N ALA A 318 -5.40 18.55 -19.86
CA ALA A 318 -5.99 19.87 -19.69
C ALA A 318 -6.39 20.12 -18.23
N GLY A 319 -6.96 19.08 -17.55
CA GLY A 319 -7.21 19.13 -16.13
C GLY A 319 -5.92 19.31 -15.30
N ALA A 320 -4.87 18.55 -15.63
CA ALA A 320 -3.57 18.69 -14.97
C ALA A 320 -2.96 20.09 -15.15
N ALA A 321 -3.00 20.62 -16.36
CA ALA A 321 -2.57 22.00 -16.65
C ALA A 321 -3.42 23.04 -15.90
N GLY A 322 -4.73 22.78 -15.74
CA GLY A 322 -5.63 23.63 -14.95
C GLY A 322 -5.25 23.68 -13.48
N VAL A 323 -4.87 22.53 -12.87
CA VAL A 323 -4.37 22.47 -11.50
C VAL A 323 -3.08 23.28 -11.35
N GLU A 324 -2.09 23.07 -12.23
CA GLU A 324 -0.84 23.82 -12.19
C GLU A 324 -1.04 25.31 -12.42
N GLY A 325 -1.94 25.67 -13.36
CA GLY A 325 -2.29 27.06 -13.61
C GLY A 325 -2.96 27.77 -12.43
N ALA A 326 -3.76 27.03 -11.64
CA ALA A 326 -4.42 27.56 -10.46
C ALA A 326 -3.51 27.66 -9.23
N LEU A 327 -2.61 26.69 -9.06
CA LEU A 327 -1.73 26.60 -7.89
C LEU A 327 -0.36 27.24 -8.12
N LEU A 328 0.05 27.42 -9.38
CA LEU A 328 1.37 27.93 -9.76
C LEU A 328 2.50 27.15 -9.03
N ALA A 329 3.35 27.85 -8.29
CA ALA A 329 4.45 27.24 -7.53
C ALA A 329 4.00 26.54 -6.23
N MET A 330 2.72 26.67 -5.84
CA MET A 330 2.21 26.15 -4.56
C MET A 330 1.87 24.68 -4.60
N GLY A 331 1.66 24.12 -5.78
CA GLY A 331 1.34 22.69 -5.92
C GLY A 331 1.27 22.25 -7.39
N ARG A 332 1.27 20.93 -7.58
CA ARG A 332 1.12 20.28 -8.88
C ARG A 332 0.16 19.10 -8.76
N PRO A 333 -0.47 18.68 -9.86
CA PRO A 333 -1.33 17.52 -9.84
C PRO A 333 -0.51 16.27 -9.54
N THR A 334 -1.01 15.42 -8.66
CA THR A 334 -0.35 14.18 -8.23
C THR A 334 -1.15 12.94 -8.58
N HIS A 335 -2.47 13.02 -8.46
CA HIS A 335 -3.35 11.87 -8.61
C HIS A 335 -4.47 12.13 -9.62
N ALA A 336 -4.84 11.05 -10.32
CA ALA A 336 -6.05 10.96 -11.11
C ALA A 336 -7.00 9.96 -10.46
N VAL A 337 -8.16 10.41 -9.99
CA VAL A 337 -9.15 9.57 -9.31
C VAL A 337 -10.26 9.23 -10.29
N MET A 338 -10.55 7.94 -10.46
CA MET A 338 -11.55 7.48 -11.43
C MET A 338 -12.26 6.20 -10.97
N HIS A 339 -13.47 5.98 -11.49
CA HIS A 339 -14.21 4.74 -11.22
C HIS A 339 -13.56 3.54 -11.91
N SER A 340 -13.69 2.34 -11.34
CA SER A 340 -13.09 1.10 -11.87
C SER A 340 -13.47 0.83 -13.34
N ARG A 341 -14.73 1.09 -13.73
CA ARG A 341 -15.18 0.94 -15.13
C ARG A 341 -14.35 1.79 -16.10
N ARG A 342 -13.96 3.01 -15.68
CA ARG A 342 -13.16 3.94 -16.51
C ARG A 342 -11.70 3.50 -16.55
N TRP A 343 -11.16 3.02 -15.44
CA TRP A 343 -9.81 2.49 -15.38
C TRP A 343 -9.59 1.32 -16.32
N TYR A 344 -10.47 0.31 -16.26
CA TYR A 344 -10.33 -0.87 -17.12
C TYR A 344 -10.58 -0.54 -18.59
N TRP A 345 -11.53 0.35 -18.87
CA TRP A 345 -11.73 0.84 -20.23
C TRP A 345 -10.49 1.57 -20.74
N LEU A 346 -9.91 2.49 -19.98
CA LEU A 346 -8.69 3.21 -20.36
C LEU A 346 -7.50 2.23 -20.51
N SER A 347 -7.44 1.19 -19.69
CA SER A 347 -6.43 0.13 -19.79
C SER A 347 -6.57 -0.70 -21.07
N SER A 348 -7.79 -0.86 -21.59
CA SER A 348 -8.04 -1.55 -22.87
C SER A 348 -7.68 -0.69 -24.10
N GLN A 349 -7.57 0.63 -23.91
CA GLN A 349 -7.27 1.55 -25.02
C GLN A 349 -5.77 1.54 -25.34
N MET A 350 -5.48 1.49 -26.61
CA MET A 350 -4.11 1.58 -27.12
C MET A 350 -4.00 2.75 -28.08
N SER A 351 -2.98 3.56 -27.93
CA SER A 351 -2.58 4.46 -29.01
C SER A 351 -1.91 3.67 -30.13
N ASN A 352 -1.74 4.25 -31.30
CA ASN A 352 -1.17 3.56 -32.49
C ASN A 352 0.16 2.82 -32.24
N THR A 353 0.85 3.09 -31.13
CA THR A 353 2.18 2.55 -30.85
C THR A 353 2.34 2.07 -29.40
N TRP A 354 1.54 2.57 -28.43
CA TRP A 354 1.76 2.33 -26.99
C TRP A 354 0.44 2.13 -26.25
N PRO A 355 0.43 1.29 -25.19
CA PRO A 355 -0.69 1.28 -24.26
C PRO A 355 -0.80 2.65 -23.57
N MET A 356 -2.04 3.11 -23.37
CA MET A 356 -2.32 4.41 -22.73
C MET A 356 -1.88 4.47 -21.27
N ILE A 357 -1.58 3.32 -20.67
CA ILE A 357 -1.17 3.19 -19.28
C ILE A 357 0.19 2.52 -19.22
N ASN A 358 1.12 3.17 -18.54
CA ASN A 358 2.44 2.63 -18.30
C ASN A 358 2.50 1.93 -16.92
N TRP A 359 2.58 0.61 -16.93
CA TRP A 359 2.75 -0.19 -15.71
C TRP A 359 4.17 -0.12 -15.14
N ALA A 360 5.15 0.28 -15.94
CA ALA A 360 6.56 0.28 -15.57
C ALA A 360 6.96 1.39 -14.58
N GLY A 361 6.09 2.36 -14.33
CA GLY A 361 6.35 3.47 -13.40
C GLY A 361 5.95 3.22 -11.96
N LEU A 362 5.27 2.10 -11.66
CA LEU A 362 4.93 1.77 -10.28
C LEU A 362 6.17 1.27 -9.54
N PRO A 363 6.43 1.73 -8.31
CA PRO A 363 7.44 1.12 -7.45
C PRO A 363 7.20 -0.38 -7.37
N VAL A 364 8.26 -1.17 -7.39
CA VAL A 364 8.17 -2.66 -7.32
C VAL A 364 7.36 -3.11 -6.09
N GLN A 365 7.35 -2.33 -5.03
CA GLN A 365 6.51 -2.55 -3.85
C GLN A 365 5.00 -2.35 -4.10
N ALA A 366 4.61 -1.52 -5.06
CA ALA A 366 3.20 -1.35 -5.42
C ALA A 366 2.72 -2.40 -6.42
N SER A 367 3.63 -3.03 -7.17
CA SER A 367 3.29 -4.05 -8.18
C SER A 367 3.48 -5.49 -7.70
N GLY A 368 4.25 -5.71 -6.66
CA GLY A 368 4.77 -7.04 -6.32
C GLY A 368 4.21 -7.68 -5.07
N THR A 369 3.63 -6.92 -4.19
CA THR A 369 2.96 -7.48 -3.04
C THR A 369 1.47 -7.46 -3.30
N ALA A 370 0.91 -8.62 -3.60
CA ALA A 370 -0.48 -8.92 -3.36
C ALA A 370 -0.83 -8.65 -1.88
N ASP A 371 -0.06 -7.80 -1.25
CA ASP A 371 -0.14 -7.42 0.13
C ASP A 371 -1.27 -6.43 0.34
N SER A 372 -1.71 -6.37 1.47
CA SER A 372 -2.78 -5.61 2.09
C SER A 372 -3.46 -4.50 1.24
N SER A 373 -2.71 -3.75 0.46
CA SER A 373 -3.25 -2.71 -0.42
C SER A 373 -4.04 -3.28 -1.60
N SER A 374 -3.57 -4.39 -2.19
CA SER A 374 -4.31 -5.09 -3.24
C SER A 374 -5.48 -5.87 -2.65
N MET A 375 -5.34 -6.36 -1.42
CA MET A 375 -6.38 -7.10 -0.72
C MET A 375 -7.59 -6.22 -0.37
N TYR A 376 -7.39 -4.93 -0.11
CA TYR A 376 -8.46 -3.99 0.24
C TYR A 376 -8.74 -2.92 -0.83
N GLY A 377 -8.10 -3.00 -1.99
CA GLY A 377 -8.33 -2.07 -3.09
C GLY A 377 -7.80 -0.65 -2.86
N SER A 378 -7.04 -0.41 -1.79
CA SER A 378 -6.38 0.87 -1.53
C SER A 378 -5.04 0.97 -2.25
N GLY A 379 -4.61 2.18 -2.57
CA GLY A 379 -3.36 2.47 -3.25
C GLY A 379 -3.47 2.68 -4.76
N PRO A 380 -2.39 3.18 -5.38
CA PRO A 380 -2.37 3.47 -6.80
C PRO A 380 -2.46 2.19 -7.64
N ARG A 381 -3.31 2.20 -8.66
CA ARG A 381 -3.49 1.07 -9.60
C ARG A 381 -2.55 1.13 -10.79
N GLY A 382 -2.02 2.29 -11.08
CA GLY A 382 -1.13 2.53 -12.20
C GLY A 382 -0.70 3.99 -12.25
N VAL A 383 0.13 4.31 -13.21
CA VAL A 383 0.59 5.69 -13.46
C VAL A 383 0.28 6.03 -14.91
N LEU A 384 -0.35 7.16 -15.12
CA LEU A 384 -0.56 7.69 -16.48
C LEU A 384 0.77 8.15 -17.08
N PRO A 385 0.90 8.20 -18.42
CA PRO A 385 2.14 8.66 -19.08
C PRO A 385 2.61 10.05 -18.64
N CYS A 386 1.70 10.89 -18.16
CA CYS A 386 2.01 12.21 -17.58
C CYS A 386 2.56 12.16 -16.14
N GLY A 387 2.68 10.98 -15.53
CA GLY A 387 3.19 10.82 -14.19
C GLY A 387 2.13 10.92 -13.07
N LEU A 388 0.84 11.03 -13.39
CA LEU A 388 -0.25 11.03 -12.43
C LEU A 388 -0.51 9.60 -11.93
N GLU A 389 -0.51 9.40 -10.62
CA GLU A 389 -0.91 8.15 -10.01
C GLU A 389 -2.42 7.97 -10.08
N VAL A 390 -2.87 6.80 -10.51
CA VAL A 390 -4.29 6.51 -10.66
C VAL A 390 -4.83 5.82 -9.43
N ILE A 391 -5.82 6.43 -8.81
CA ILE A 391 -6.61 5.88 -7.73
C ILE A 391 -7.95 5.43 -8.29
N VAL A 392 -8.27 4.16 -8.05
CA VAL A 392 -9.56 3.59 -8.46
C VAL A 392 -10.51 3.62 -7.29
N ASP A 393 -11.60 4.36 -7.46
CA ASP A 393 -12.61 4.54 -6.43
C ASP A 393 -14.02 4.26 -6.94
N ASN A 394 -14.66 3.25 -6.40
CA ASN A 394 -16.01 2.85 -6.74
C ASN A 394 -17.09 3.67 -6.00
N ASN A 395 -16.71 4.63 -5.14
CA ASN A 395 -17.62 5.58 -4.51
C ASN A 395 -17.99 6.74 -5.46
N ILE A 396 -17.26 6.91 -6.56
CA ILE A 396 -17.61 7.90 -7.59
C ILE A 396 -18.97 7.56 -8.18
N ALA A 397 -19.84 8.56 -8.26
CA ALA A 397 -21.15 8.40 -8.85
C ALA A 397 -21.03 8.03 -10.34
N THR A 398 -21.85 7.07 -10.77
CA THR A 398 -21.89 6.59 -12.17
C THR A 398 -23.22 6.86 -12.87
N ASN A 399 -24.07 7.63 -12.20
CA ASN A 399 -25.41 8.01 -12.66
C ASN A 399 -25.55 9.52 -12.87
N LEU A 400 -24.47 10.16 -13.27
CA LEU A 400 -24.43 11.60 -13.55
C LEU A 400 -24.93 11.89 -14.97
N GLY A 401 -25.04 13.19 -15.29
CA GLY A 401 -25.48 13.69 -16.58
C GLY A 401 -26.97 13.50 -16.86
N ALA A 402 -27.43 14.02 -17.98
CA ALA A 402 -28.83 13.95 -18.40
C ALA A 402 -29.31 12.51 -18.67
N GLY A 403 -28.40 11.63 -19.11
CA GLY A 403 -28.65 10.22 -19.38
C GLY A 403 -28.55 9.31 -18.14
N THR A 404 -28.20 9.84 -16.97
CA THR A 404 -27.97 9.10 -15.72
C THR A 404 -27.03 7.89 -15.87
N ASN A 405 -26.02 8.01 -16.74
CA ASN A 405 -25.07 6.96 -17.07
C ASN A 405 -23.61 7.46 -17.18
N GLU A 406 -23.39 8.73 -16.87
CA GLU A 406 -22.08 9.35 -16.89
C GLU A 406 -21.33 9.16 -15.58
N ASP A 407 -20.00 9.13 -15.62
CA ASP A 407 -19.12 9.25 -14.47
C ASP A 407 -18.23 10.49 -14.59
N GLU A 408 -17.50 10.79 -13.56
CA GLU A 408 -16.52 11.86 -13.54
C GLU A 408 -15.13 11.31 -13.24
N LEU A 409 -14.10 12.00 -13.74
CA LEU A 409 -12.71 11.75 -13.44
C LEU A 409 -12.13 13.01 -12.83
N TYR A 410 -11.37 12.86 -11.75
CA TYR A 410 -10.80 13.98 -11.01
C TYR A 410 -9.29 13.99 -11.13
N VAL A 411 -8.72 15.18 -11.30
CA VAL A 411 -7.27 15.43 -11.23
C VAL A 411 -7.02 16.33 -10.05
N VAL A 412 -6.30 15.81 -9.06
CA VAL A 412 -6.15 16.45 -7.77
C VAL A 412 -4.69 16.53 -7.33
N PRO A 413 -4.29 17.62 -6.67
CA PRO A 413 -3.06 17.70 -5.91
C PRO A 413 -3.32 17.17 -4.49
N ASN A 414 -2.60 16.14 -4.07
CA ASN A 414 -2.73 15.58 -2.73
C ASN A 414 -2.56 16.64 -1.61
N SER A 415 -1.61 17.57 -1.79
CA SER A 415 -1.31 18.60 -0.80
C SER A 415 -2.50 19.47 -0.42
N GLU A 416 -3.46 19.66 -1.33
CA GLU A 416 -4.62 20.54 -1.14
C GLU A 416 -5.91 19.79 -0.82
N CYS A 417 -5.87 18.46 -0.77
CA CYS A 417 -6.97 17.62 -0.31
C CYS A 417 -6.92 17.49 1.21
N HIS A 418 -7.39 18.50 1.94
CA HIS A 418 -7.33 18.50 3.42
C HIS A 418 -8.48 17.74 4.04
N LEU A 419 -8.14 16.78 4.91
CA LEU A 419 -9.07 15.97 5.68
C LEU A 419 -8.67 15.98 7.15
N TRP A 420 -9.56 16.44 8.04
CA TRP A 420 -9.43 16.34 9.49
C TRP A 420 -10.26 15.17 9.99
N GLU A 421 -9.64 14.29 10.71
CA GLU A 421 -10.29 13.13 11.30
C GLU A 421 -9.99 13.07 12.80
N ASP A 422 -10.96 12.56 13.56
CA ASP A 422 -10.72 12.25 14.97
C ASP A 422 -9.65 11.15 15.06
N PRO A 423 -8.55 11.36 15.80
CA PRO A 423 -7.49 10.36 15.94
C PRO A 423 -7.96 9.06 16.58
N ASN A 424 -9.12 9.06 17.27
CA ASN A 424 -9.72 7.88 17.88
C ASN A 424 -10.80 7.23 16.98
N ALA A 425 -11.06 7.79 15.80
CA ALA A 425 -12.07 7.26 14.88
C ALA A 425 -11.67 5.89 14.27
N PRO A 426 -12.64 5.04 13.92
CA PRO A 426 -14.08 5.18 14.20
C PRO A 426 -14.43 4.90 15.67
N LEU A 427 -15.36 5.69 16.20
CA LEU A 427 -15.90 5.53 17.54
C LEU A 427 -17.10 4.59 17.50
N PHE A 428 -17.40 3.94 18.62
CA PHE A 428 -18.56 3.05 18.69
C PHE A 428 -19.31 3.16 20.01
N ILE A 429 -20.58 2.80 19.96
CA ILE A 429 -21.45 2.69 21.13
C ILE A 429 -22.15 1.33 21.08
N ARG A 430 -22.08 0.59 22.19
CA ARG A 430 -22.85 -0.63 22.43
C ARG A 430 -23.89 -0.33 23.49
N ALA A 431 -25.16 -0.35 23.12
CA ALA A 431 -26.27 -0.02 24.02
C ALA A 431 -27.22 -1.20 24.14
N GLU A 432 -27.26 -1.84 25.31
CA GLU A 432 -28.17 -2.93 25.62
C GLU A 432 -29.54 -2.41 26.09
N GLN A 433 -29.52 -1.29 26.80
CA GLN A 433 -30.75 -0.74 27.43
C GLN A 433 -31.72 -0.13 26.40
N ALA A 434 -31.22 0.44 25.32
CA ALA A 434 -32.04 1.13 24.32
C ALA A 434 -33.08 0.22 23.63
N LYS A 435 -32.81 -1.09 23.55
CA LYS A 435 -33.68 -2.10 22.91
C LYS A 435 -33.98 -3.28 23.83
N ALA A 436 -33.87 -3.09 25.15
CA ALA A 436 -34.09 -4.15 26.14
C ALA A 436 -35.49 -4.80 26.04
N ALA A 437 -36.53 -4.03 25.72
CA ALA A 437 -37.87 -4.55 25.54
C ALA A 437 -38.00 -5.61 24.43
N ASN A 438 -37.12 -5.57 23.44
CA ASN A 438 -37.08 -6.50 22.30
C ASN A 438 -35.91 -7.47 22.37
N LEU A 439 -35.20 -7.56 23.52
CA LEU A 439 -33.96 -8.33 23.67
C LEU A 439 -32.94 -8.04 22.54
N GLY A 440 -32.83 -6.77 22.17
CA GLY A 440 -31.90 -6.29 21.15
C GLY A 440 -30.70 -5.56 21.75
N VAL A 441 -29.55 -5.74 21.16
CA VAL A 441 -28.35 -4.95 21.42
C VAL A 441 -28.16 -3.98 20.27
N LEU A 442 -28.11 -2.69 20.56
CA LEU A 442 -27.87 -1.64 19.56
C LEU A 442 -26.37 -1.39 19.46
N LEU A 443 -25.82 -1.59 18.27
CA LEU A 443 -24.45 -1.29 17.91
C LEU A 443 -24.45 -0.05 17.03
N VAL A 444 -23.65 0.96 17.38
CA VAL A 444 -23.50 2.20 16.63
C VAL A 444 -22.04 2.45 16.37
N ALA A 445 -21.67 2.65 15.11
CA ALA A 445 -20.35 3.13 14.73
C ALA A 445 -20.46 4.56 14.18
N TYR A 446 -19.56 5.44 14.55
CA TYR A 446 -19.55 6.82 14.05
C TYR A 446 -18.13 7.39 14.00
N SER A 447 -17.96 8.40 13.14
CA SER A 447 -16.71 9.12 12.97
C SER A 447 -17.00 10.59 12.76
N TYR A 448 -16.20 11.45 13.42
CA TYR A 448 -16.20 12.89 13.18
C TYR A 448 -15.11 13.23 12.18
N PHE A 449 -15.45 14.05 11.21
CA PHE A 449 -14.51 14.51 10.20
C PHE A 449 -14.88 15.89 9.67
N ALA A 450 -13.90 16.59 9.15
CA ALA A 450 -14.08 17.83 8.41
C ALA A 450 -13.15 17.80 7.20
N TYR A 451 -13.52 18.39 6.09
CA TYR A 451 -12.70 18.38 4.88
C TYR A 451 -12.89 19.65 4.06
N THR A 452 -11.90 19.99 3.28
CA THR A 452 -11.99 21.07 2.31
C THR A 452 -11.08 20.82 1.10
N PHE A 453 -11.61 21.15 -0.07
CA PHE A 453 -10.90 21.19 -1.35
C PHE A 453 -10.87 22.60 -1.92
N GLY A 454 -11.47 23.58 -1.21
CA GLY A 454 -11.68 24.94 -1.67
C GLY A 454 -10.66 25.96 -1.16
N ARG A 455 -9.49 25.52 -0.68
CA ARG A 455 -8.45 26.43 -0.22
C ARG A 455 -7.97 27.34 -1.35
N TYR A 456 -7.80 26.79 -2.54
CA TYR A 456 -7.49 27.54 -3.75
C TYR A 456 -8.61 27.36 -4.77
N THR A 457 -9.05 28.50 -5.36
CA THR A 457 -10.06 28.46 -6.43
C THR A 457 -9.48 27.74 -7.63
N ASN A 458 -10.26 26.81 -8.21
CA ASN A 458 -9.86 25.99 -9.36
C ASN A 458 -8.64 25.07 -9.12
N GLY A 459 -8.19 24.91 -7.87
CA GLY A 459 -7.08 24.00 -7.53
C GLY A 459 -7.41 22.52 -7.73
N MET A 460 -8.70 22.17 -7.82
CA MET A 460 -9.19 20.84 -8.18
C MET A 460 -9.79 20.88 -9.55
N GLN A 461 -9.53 19.85 -10.36
CA GLN A 461 -10.08 19.76 -11.72
C GLN A 461 -10.84 18.44 -11.89
N LYS A 462 -11.87 18.46 -12.70
CA LYS A 462 -12.60 17.27 -13.11
C LYS A 462 -12.82 17.22 -14.60
N VAL A 463 -12.89 16.03 -15.16
CA VAL A 463 -13.37 15.79 -16.51
C VAL A 463 -14.78 15.22 -16.41
N SER A 464 -15.73 15.83 -17.11
CA SER A 464 -17.14 15.42 -17.08
C SER A 464 -17.80 15.63 -18.45
N GLY A 465 -18.90 14.94 -18.70
CA GLY A 465 -19.71 15.11 -19.91
C GLY A 465 -20.01 13.80 -20.62
N THR A 466 -20.73 13.89 -21.74
CA THR A 466 -21.27 12.74 -22.47
C THR A 466 -20.22 11.78 -23.04
N GLY A 467 -18.95 12.18 -23.11
CA GLY A 467 -17.84 11.29 -23.42
C GLY A 467 -17.49 10.31 -22.29
N LEU A 468 -18.04 10.53 -21.09
CA LEU A 468 -17.82 9.66 -19.93
C LEU A 468 -19.04 8.78 -19.61
N VAL A 469 -19.84 8.42 -20.59
CA VAL A 469 -20.91 7.42 -20.46
C VAL A 469 -20.34 6.04 -20.15
N THR A 470 -21.21 5.12 -19.75
CA THR A 470 -20.82 3.72 -19.50
C THR A 470 -20.01 3.17 -20.67
N PRO A 471 -18.75 2.78 -20.46
CA PRO A 471 -17.88 2.38 -21.54
C PRO A 471 -18.28 1.03 -22.14
N ALA A 472 -18.13 0.89 -23.46
CA ALA A 472 -18.12 -0.38 -24.16
C ALA A 472 -16.66 -0.86 -24.32
N PHE A 473 -16.42 -2.15 -24.09
CA PHE A 473 -15.11 -2.79 -24.23
C PHE A 473 -14.97 -3.49 -25.56
#